data_df2ff1e24dce29c11aecb2b03d24bef6
#
_entry.id   df2ff1e24dce29c11aecb2b03d24bef6
#
_cell.length_a   1.000
_cell.length_b   1.000
_cell.length_c   1.000
_cell.angle_alpha   90.00
_cell.angle_beta   90.00
_cell.angle_gamma   90.00
#
_symmetry.space_group_name_H-M   'P 1'
#
loop_
_entity.id
_entity.type
_entity.pdbx_description
1 polymer ?
#
loop_
_entity_poly.entity_id
_entity_poly.type
_entity_poly.pdbx_seq_one_letter_code
_entity_poly.pdbx_strand_id
1 'polypeptide(L)'
;MRGLNDRTVLVTGGANGIGAAIARRLAEEGCTVGILDMDAAAGDDIAGEIAARGRRASFHAADITDYQAVSRAVESFEAASGPVSFLVNNAGWDRAQNFLDTAPDFWRKVVATNLFGPLNVSHVVLRGMAARGFGRVVNIASDAGRVGSSGEAVYSACKGGIIALTKTLARELVGKGVILNTICPGPTDTAILRSFLEGAEGARIAEGLKRAIPMRRFGVPEDYPGLVAFLLSDDAAYITGQTISVSGGLTMHG
;
A
#
# COMPACT_ATOMS: atom_id res chain seq x y z
N MET A 1 -15.34 -11.99 -3.30
CA MET A 1 -14.31 -13.06 -3.12
C MET A 1 -14.56 -13.78 -1.81
N ARG A 2 -14.14 -15.05 -1.67
CA ARG A 2 -14.40 -15.83 -0.45
C ARG A 2 -13.59 -15.31 0.73
N GLY A 3 -14.17 -15.31 1.92
CA GLY A 3 -13.46 -14.99 3.18
C GLY A 3 -13.23 -13.50 3.46
N LEU A 4 -13.75 -12.58 2.64
CA LEU A 4 -13.61 -11.12 2.87
C LEU A 4 -14.77 -10.53 3.67
N ASN A 5 -15.99 -11.03 3.45
CA ASN A 5 -17.17 -10.49 4.11
C ASN A 5 -17.05 -10.57 5.64
N ASP A 6 -17.50 -9.52 6.33
CA ASP A 6 -17.45 -9.34 7.79
C ASP A 6 -16.04 -9.37 8.42
N ARG A 7 -14.98 -9.22 7.62
CA ARG A 7 -13.61 -9.03 8.10
C ARG A 7 -13.26 -7.55 8.24
N THR A 8 -12.36 -7.27 9.15
CA THR A 8 -11.79 -5.94 9.36
C THR A 8 -10.52 -5.79 8.53
N VAL A 9 -10.34 -4.66 7.88
CA VAL A 9 -9.14 -4.32 7.13
C VAL A 9 -8.65 -2.92 7.49
N LEU A 10 -7.35 -2.78 7.73
CA LEU A 10 -6.69 -1.48 7.87
C LEU A 10 -5.93 -1.15 6.59
N VAL A 11 -6.17 0.04 6.02
CA VAL A 11 -5.50 0.53 4.81
C VAL A 11 -4.76 1.82 5.14
N THR A 12 -3.43 1.80 5.04
CA THR A 12 -2.62 3.01 5.22
C THR A 12 -2.53 3.81 3.93
N GLY A 13 -2.52 5.15 4.02
CA GLY A 13 -2.60 6.01 2.84
C GLY A 13 -3.93 5.81 2.09
N GLY A 14 -5.00 5.53 2.83
CA GLY A 14 -6.31 5.17 2.28
C GLY A 14 -7.18 6.36 1.89
N ALA A 15 -6.73 7.58 2.13
CA ALA A 15 -7.47 8.80 1.79
C ALA A 15 -7.41 9.16 0.30
N ASN A 16 -6.37 8.72 -0.43
CA ASN A 16 -6.13 9.14 -1.80
C ASN A 16 -5.64 7.99 -2.71
N GLY A 17 -5.73 8.20 -4.02
CA GLY A 17 -5.09 7.39 -5.05
C GLY A 17 -5.38 5.88 -4.93
N ILE A 18 -4.33 5.05 -4.99
CA ILE A 18 -4.41 3.59 -4.93
C ILE A 18 -5.06 3.13 -3.61
N GLY A 19 -4.70 3.74 -2.48
CA GLY A 19 -5.25 3.39 -1.18
C GLY A 19 -6.74 3.61 -1.07
N ALA A 20 -7.25 4.74 -1.58
CA ALA A 20 -8.69 5.03 -1.62
C ALA A 20 -9.46 4.05 -2.51
N ALA A 21 -8.90 3.70 -3.69
CA ALA A 21 -9.50 2.70 -4.56
C ALA A 21 -9.54 1.30 -3.89
N ILE A 22 -8.47 0.94 -3.16
CA ILE A 22 -8.42 -0.31 -2.38
C ILE A 22 -9.47 -0.29 -1.25
N ALA A 23 -9.58 0.82 -0.51
CA ALA A 23 -10.55 0.97 0.58
C ALA A 23 -11.99 0.78 0.08
N ARG A 24 -12.36 1.46 -1.03
CA ARG A 24 -13.68 1.30 -1.67
C ARG A 24 -13.95 -0.16 -2.05
N ARG A 25 -13.02 -0.79 -2.75
CA ARG A 25 -13.20 -2.17 -3.21
C ARG A 25 -13.35 -3.14 -2.04
N LEU A 26 -12.54 -3.03 -0.99
CA LEU A 26 -12.64 -3.92 0.16
C LEU A 26 -13.96 -3.72 0.93
N ALA A 27 -14.47 -2.49 0.98
CA ALA A 27 -15.80 -2.21 1.50
C ALA A 27 -16.92 -2.85 0.64
N GLU A 28 -16.79 -2.82 -0.70
CA GLU A 28 -17.71 -3.51 -1.63
C GLU A 28 -17.71 -5.03 -1.41
N GLU A 29 -16.56 -5.62 -1.10
CA GLU A 29 -16.43 -7.05 -0.75
C GLU A 29 -16.98 -7.39 0.64
N GLY A 30 -17.50 -6.40 1.39
CA GLY A 30 -18.12 -6.58 2.69
C GLY A 30 -17.20 -6.44 3.91
N CYS A 31 -15.97 -5.97 3.71
CA CYS A 31 -15.07 -5.67 4.83
C CYS A 31 -15.53 -4.43 5.61
N THR A 32 -15.19 -4.37 6.91
CA THR A 32 -15.16 -3.12 7.67
C THR A 32 -13.79 -2.49 7.51
N VAL A 33 -13.73 -1.28 6.94
CA VAL A 33 -12.48 -0.64 6.52
C VAL A 33 -12.05 0.45 7.50
N GLY A 34 -10.85 0.34 8.05
CA GLY A 34 -10.13 1.42 8.74
C GLY A 34 -9.23 2.13 7.74
N ILE A 35 -9.45 3.42 7.52
CA ILE A 35 -8.61 4.29 6.71
C ILE A 35 -7.63 5.00 7.64
N LEU A 36 -6.33 4.74 7.49
CA LEU A 36 -5.29 5.38 8.28
C LEU A 36 -4.49 6.32 7.39
N ASP A 37 -4.59 7.62 7.65
CA ASP A 37 -3.95 8.66 6.84
C ASP A 37 -3.66 9.90 7.67
N MET A 38 -2.83 10.80 7.17
CA MET A 38 -2.57 12.13 7.76
C MET A 38 -3.59 13.18 7.26
N ASP A 39 -4.17 12.97 6.08
CA ASP A 39 -5.14 13.88 5.46
C ASP A 39 -6.55 13.59 6.00
N ALA A 40 -6.91 14.33 7.07
CA ALA A 40 -8.18 14.12 7.75
C ALA A 40 -9.38 14.44 6.85
N ALA A 41 -9.31 15.50 6.06
CA ALA A 41 -10.43 15.90 5.19
C ALA A 41 -10.70 14.84 4.13
N ALA A 42 -9.68 14.42 3.39
CA ALA A 42 -9.81 13.37 2.38
C ALA A 42 -10.16 12.01 2.99
N GLY A 43 -9.65 11.69 4.19
CA GLY A 43 -9.96 10.44 4.87
C GLY A 43 -11.43 10.35 5.32
N ASP A 44 -11.96 11.42 5.87
CA ASP A 44 -13.38 11.52 6.25
C ASP A 44 -14.29 11.48 5.01
N ASP A 45 -13.90 12.12 3.90
CA ASP A 45 -14.63 12.08 2.64
C ASP A 45 -14.75 10.64 2.10
N ILE A 46 -13.65 9.88 2.08
CA ILE A 46 -13.67 8.47 1.64
C ILE A 46 -14.50 7.60 2.58
N ALA A 47 -14.37 7.78 3.90
CA ALA A 47 -15.19 7.03 4.86
C ALA A 47 -16.68 7.35 4.71
N GLY A 48 -17.04 8.63 4.53
CA GLY A 48 -18.39 9.10 4.27
C GLY A 48 -18.96 8.56 2.95
N GLU A 49 -18.18 8.55 1.86
CA GLU A 49 -18.57 7.97 0.58
C GLU A 49 -18.89 6.47 0.71
N ILE A 50 -18.05 5.72 1.42
CA ILE A 50 -18.26 4.29 1.65
C ILE A 50 -19.52 4.06 2.50
N ALA A 51 -19.74 4.87 3.55
CA ALA A 51 -20.91 4.80 4.40
C ALA A 51 -22.20 5.13 3.65
N ALA A 52 -22.19 6.11 2.76
CA ALA A 52 -23.32 6.48 1.91
C ALA A 52 -23.78 5.36 0.97
N ARG A 53 -22.89 4.40 0.67
CA ARG A 53 -23.19 3.18 -0.10
C ARG A 53 -23.64 2.01 0.78
N GLY A 54 -23.95 2.26 2.07
CA GLY A 54 -24.37 1.23 3.02
C GLY A 54 -23.25 0.28 3.44
N ARG A 55 -21.98 0.70 3.33
CA ARG A 55 -20.81 -0.08 3.74
C ARG A 55 -20.17 0.51 5.00
N ARG A 56 -19.25 -0.23 5.62
CA ARG A 56 -18.64 0.16 6.90
C ARG A 56 -17.22 0.65 6.68
N ALA A 57 -16.97 1.93 7.00
CA ALA A 57 -15.62 2.49 7.03
C ALA A 57 -15.51 3.53 8.15
N SER A 58 -14.29 3.71 8.66
CA SER A 58 -13.94 4.77 9.60
C SER A 58 -12.56 5.33 9.28
N PHE A 59 -12.39 6.62 9.53
CA PHE A 59 -11.10 7.29 9.38
C PHE A 59 -10.36 7.37 10.73
N HIS A 60 -9.06 7.19 10.70
CA HIS A 60 -8.16 7.26 11.85
C HIS A 60 -6.93 8.09 11.47
N ALA A 61 -6.83 9.29 12.02
CA ALA A 61 -5.70 10.19 11.74
C ALA A 61 -4.40 9.65 12.37
N ALA A 62 -3.38 9.39 11.57
CA ALA A 62 -2.05 9.05 12.07
C ALA A 62 -0.96 9.28 11.01
N ASP A 63 0.19 9.79 11.46
CA ASP A 63 1.45 9.70 10.73
C ASP A 63 2.05 8.31 10.99
N ILE A 64 2.23 7.52 9.94
CA ILE A 64 2.80 6.17 10.05
C ILE A 64 4.27 6.18 10.51
N THR A 65 4.95 7.32 10.44
CA THR A 65 6.32 7.46 10.94
C THR A 65 6.38 7.57 12.47
N ASP A 66 5.25 7.90 13.13
CA ASP A 66 5.09 7.90 14.59
C ASP A 66 4.47 6.58 15.07
N TYR A 67 5.30 5.73 15.68
CA TYR A 67 4.87 4.43 16.21
C TYR A 67 3.72 4.53 17.22
N GLN A 68 3.75 5.56 18.10
CA GLN A 68 2.72 5.73 19.12
C GLN A 68 1.39 6.22 18.52
N ALA A 69 1.45 7.08 17.49
CA ALA A 69 0.25 7.49 16.76
C ALA A 69 -0.39 6.29 16.04
N VAL A 70 0.42 5.44 15.41
CA VAL A 70 -0.04 4.19 14.80
C VAL A 70 -0.69 3.26 15.83
N SER A 71 -0.05 3.06 17.01
CA SER A 71 -0.61 2.21 18.06
C SER A 71 -2.00 2.68 18.50
N ARG A 72 -2.13 3.98 18.81
CA ARG A 72 -3.43 4.56 19.18
C ARG A 72 -4.50 4.44 18.10
N ALA A 73 -4.12 4.65 16.84
CA ALA A 73 -5.06 4.55 15.72
C ALA A 73 -5.55 3.10 15.51
N VAL A 74 -4.64 2.12 15.60
CA VAL A 74 -4.99 0.69 15.53
C VAL A 74 -5.88 0.28 16.70
N GLU A 75 -5.54 0.66 17.92
CA GLU A 75 -6.33 0.39 19.12
C GLU A 75 -7.75 0.99 19.02
N SER A 76 -7.86 2.23 18.55
CA SER A 76 -9.15 2.89 18.32
C SER A 76 -10.00 2.15 17.27
N PHE A 77 -9.39 1.73 16.17
CA PHE A 77 -10.10 0.96 15.14
C PHE A 77 -10.54 -0.41 15.65
N GLU A 78 -9.64 -1.14 16.34
CA GLU A 78 -9.96 -2.46 16.89
C GLU A 78 -11.05 -2.41 17.97
N ALA A 79 -11.07 -1.37 18.80
CA ALA A 79 -12.11 -1.18 19.82
C ALA A 79 -13.51 -0.97 19.21
N ALA A 80 -13.59 -0.30 18.06
CA ALA A 80 -14.85 -0.01 17.39
C ALA A 80 -15.31 -1.12 16.43
N SER A 81 -14.38 -1.85 15.82
CA SER A 81 -14.66 -2.71 14.66
C SER A 81 -14.24 -4.17 14.86
N GLY A 82 -13.57 -4.48 15.95
CA GLY A 82 -12.95 -5.77 16.20
C GLY A 82 -11.53 -5.88 15.64
N PRO A 83 -10.85 -6.98 15.95
CA PRO A 83 -9.42 -7.15 15.68
C PRO A 83 -9.09 -7.12 14.19
N VAL A 84 -8.00 -6.45 13.82
CA VAL A 84 -7.56 -6.33 12.41
C VAL A 84 -7.26 -7.70 11.81
N SER A 85 -8.07 -8.11 10.82
CA SER A 85 -7.90 -9.36 10.07
C SER A 85 -6.97 -9.19 8.88
N PHE A 86 -7.04 -8.03 8.21
CA PHE A 86 -6.29 -7.72 7.00
C PHE A 86 -5.56 -6.38 7.14
N LEU A 87 -4.35 -6.30 6.58
CA LEU A 87 -3.55 -5.07 6.53
C LEU A 87 -3.12 -4.81 5.08
N VAL A 88 -3.32 -3.56 4.64
CA VAL A 88 -2.73 -3.05 3.40
C VAL A 88 -1.79 -1.88 3.73
N ASN A 89 -0.49 -2.12 3.67
CA ASN A 89 0.52 -1.07 3.76
C ASN A 89 0.67 -0.41 2.39
N ASN A 90 -0.05 0.70 2.19
CA ASN A 90 -0.04 1.44 0.94
C ASN A 90 0.57 2.83 1.06
N ALA A 91 0.54 3.46 2.25
CA ALA A 91 1.10 4.79 2.44
C ALA A 91 2.54 4.89 1.93
N GLY A 92 2.83 5.97 1.23
CA GLY A 92 4.15 6.24 0.67
C GLY A 92 4.25 7.66 0.13
N TRP A 93 5.48 8.14 0.02
CA TRP A 93 5.78 9.45 -0.52
C TRP A 93 7.13 9.44 -1.24
N ASP A 94 7.21 10.12 -2.37
CA ASP A 94 8.48 10.40 -3.05
C ASP A 94 8.41 11.72 -3.84
N ARG A 95 9.56 12.16 -4.28
CA ARG A 95 9.77 13.24 -5.23
C ARG A 95 10.95 12.89 -6.12
N ALA A 96 10.73 12.83 -7.43
CA ALA A 96 11.78 12.52 -8.39
C ALA A 96 12.91 13.55 -8.32
N GLN A 97 14.13 13.07 -8.08
CA GLN A 97 15.34 13.89 -8.03
C GLN A 97 16.57 12.98 -8.23
N ASN A 98 17.50 13.39 -9.09
CA ASN A 98 18.74 12.62 -9.26
C ASN A 98 19.51 12.54 -7.94
N PHE A 99 20.09 11.39 -7.66
CA PHE A 99 20.70 11.11 -6.35
C PHE A 99 21.74 12.15 -5.91
N LEU A 100 22.60 12.58 -6.83
CA LEU A 100 23.64 13.57 -6.53
C LEU A 100 23.10 14.98 -6.20
N ASP A 101 21.86 15.25 -6.58
CA ASP A 101 21.18 16.53 -6.31
C ASP A 101 20.35 16.48 -5.02
N THR A 102 20.30 15.32 -4.34
CA THR A 102 19.54 15.14 -3.09
C THR A 102 20.39 15.45 -1.85
N ALA A 103 19.73 15.68 -0.72
CA ALA A 103 20.37 15.95 0.57
C ALA A 103 19.90 14.95 1.64
N PRO A 104 20.67 14.76 2.75
CA PRO A 104 20.33 13.80 3.81
C PRO A 104 18.94 13.98 4.42
N ASP A 105 18.41 15.20 4.51
CA ASP A 105 17.05 15.43 5.06
C ASP A 105 15.97 14.86 4.14
N PHE A 106 16.16 14.96 2.82
CA PHE A 106 15.29 14.29 1.85
C PHE A 106 15.31 12.77 2.06
N TRP A 107 16.49 12.16 2.21
CA TRP A 107 16.63 10.72 2.43
C TRP A 107 15.91 10.28 3.71
N ARG A 108 16.11 11.04 4.82
CA ARG A 108 15.42 10.74 6.09
C ARG A 108 13.91 10.72 5.92
N LYS A 109 13.34 11.70 5.20
CA LYS A 109 11.90 11.75 4.94
C LYS A 109 11.43 10.56 4.10
N VAL A 110 12.13 10.23 3.00
CA VAL A 110 11.77 9.09 2.13
C VAL A 110 11.84 7.79 2.91
N VAL A 111 12.91 7.56 3.67
CA VAL A 111 13.11 6.34 4.48
C VAL A 111 12.08 6.26 5.61
N ALA A 112 11.82 7.36 6.31
CA ALA A 112 10.82 7.40 7.37
C ALA A 112 9.45 6.95 6.86
N THR A 113 8.99 7.52 5.74
CA THR A 113 7.66 7.22 5.21
C THR A 113 7.59 5.85 4.54
N ASN A 114 8.56 5.49 3.67
CA ASN A 114 8.43 4.30 2.82
C ASN A 114 9.03 3.02 3.40
N LEU A 115 9.80 3.12 4.50
CA LEU A 115 10.37 1.95 5.16
C LEU A 115 9.96 1.88 6.64
N PHE A 116 10.28 2.90 7.46
CA PHE A 116 9.92 2.88 8.88
C PHE A 116 8.41 2.90 9.10
N GLY A 117 7.64 3.65 8.31
CA GLY A 117 6.18 3.67 8.40
C GLY A 117 5.56 2.27 8.28
N PRO A 118 5.80 1.54 7.19
CA PRO A 118 5.33 0.14 7.07
C PRO A 118 5.86 -0.80 8.15
N LEU A 119 7.09 -0.60 8.66
CA LEU A 119 7.62 -1.34 9.80
C LEU A 119 6.79 -1.09 11.06
N ASN A 120 6.49 0.18 11.38
CA ASN A 120 5.70 0.57 12.55
C ASN A 120 4.30 -0.08 12.50
N VAL A 121 3.59 0.10 11.39
CA VAL A 121 2.24 -0.44 11.21
C VAL A 121 2.24 -1.97 11.27
N SER A 122 3.17 -2.60 10.55
CA SER A 122 3.30 -4.06 10.55
C SER A 122 3.59 -4.60 11.95
N HIS A 123 4.52 -3.97 12.70
CA HIS A 123 4.86 -4.41 14.04
C HIS A 123 3.66 -4.35 15.01
N VAL A 124 2.87 -3.28 14.97
CA VAL A 124 1.66 -3.14 15.81
C VAL A 124 0.63 -4.21 15.45
N VAL A 125 0.28 -4.34 14.16
CA VAL A 125 -0.83 -5.19 13.69
C VAL A 125 -0.48 -6.68 13.73
N LEU A 126 0.74 -7.06 13.32
CA LEU A 126 1.14 -8.47 13.21
C LEU A 126 1.19 -9.18 14.57
N ARG A 127 1.44 -8.48 15.66
CA ARG A 127 1.40 -9.06 17.02
C ARG A 127 0.03 -9.64 17.34
N GLY A 128 -1.02 -8.87 17.07
CA GLY A 128 -2.40 -9.31 17.25
C GLY A 128 -2.77 -10.45 16.28
N MET A 129 -2.40 -10.34 14.99
CA MET A 129 -2.64 -11.39 14.01
C MET A 129 -1.98 -12.71 14.40
N ALA A 130 -0.71 -12.69 14.78
CA ALA A 130 0.06 -13.89 15.19
C ALA A 130 -0.51 -14.53 16.46
N ALA A 131 -0.95 -13.72 17.44
CA ALA A 131 -1.56 -14.24 18.66
C ALA A 131 -2.91 -14.94 18.41
N ARG A 132 -3.67 -14.49 17.41
CA ARG A 132 -4.97 -15.07 17.01
C ARG A 132 -4.84 -16.23 16.02
N GLY A 133 -3.67 -16.48 15.47
CA GLY A 133 -3.45 -17.52 14.47
C GLY A 133 -4.07 -17.21 13.10
N PHE A 134 -4.32 -15.93 12.79
CA PHE A 134 -4.91 -15.50 11.51
C PHE A 134 -4.51 -14.08 11.13
N GLY A 135 -4.12 -13.87 9.88
CA GLY A 135 -3.89 -12.57 9.27
C GLY A 135 -3.55 -12.67 7.80
N ARG A 136 -3.89 -11.62 7.03
CA ARG A 136 -3.47 -11.45 5.64
C ARG A 136 -2.92 -10.03 5.46
N VAL A 137 -1.77 -9.91 4.84
CA VAL A 137 -1.09 -8.63 4.61
C VAL A 137 -0.73 -8.48 3.14
N VAL A 138 -1.04 -7.33 2.59
CA VAL A 138 -0.54 -6.91 1.27
C VAL A 138 0.28 -5.62 1.45
N ASN A 139 1.54 -5.69 1.09
CA ASN A 139 2.42 -4.53 1.04
C ASN A 139 2.45 -3.95 -0.38
N ILE A 140 2.17 -2.67 -0.52
CA ILE A 140 2.31 -1.96 -1.79
C ILE A 140 3.74 -1.42 -1.89
N ALA A 141 4.57 -2.15 -2.64
CA ALA A 141 5.93 -1.73 -2.95
C ALA A 141 5.96 -0.84 -4.22
N SER A 142 6.79 -1.15 -5.18
CA SER A 142 6.89 -0.51 -6.50
C SER A 142 7.77 -1.36 -7.41
N ASP A 143 7.57 -1.28 -8.70
CA ASP A 143 8.52 -1.83 -9.68
C ASP A 143 9.89 -1.15 -9.55
N ALA A 144 9.96 0.12 -9.11
CA ALA A 144 11.22 0.79 -8.76
C ALA A 144 12.04 0.00 -7.72
N GLY A 145 11.38 -0.69 -6.78
CA GLY A 145 12.05 -1.57 -5.81
C GLY A 145 12.53 -2.91 -6.39
N ARG A 146 12.11 -3.27 -7.60
CA ARG A 146 12.53 -4.51 -8.30
C ARG A 146 13.68 -4.27 -9.27
N VAL A 147 13.61 -3.19 -10.05
CA VAL A 147 14.52 -2.95 -11.17
C VAL A 147 15.26 -1.61 -11.10
N GLY A 148 14.96 -0.80 -10.07
CA GLY A 148 15.42 0.58 -9.98
C GLY A 148 14.60 1.53 -10.86
N SER A 149 14.66 2.82 -10.53
CA SER A 149 14.04 3.89 -11.31
C SER A 149 14.91 5.14 -11.25
N SER A 150 15.19 5.76 -12.37
CA SER A 150 15.97 7.00 -12.42
C SER A 150 15.24 8.12 -11.67
N GLY A 151 15.96 8.84 -10.83
CA GLY A 151 15.40 9.90 -9.99
C GLY A 151 14.74 9.42 -8.70
N GLU A 152 14.70 8.11 -8.43
CA GLU A 152 14.02 7.52 -7.26
C GLU A 152 14.96 6.59 -6.45
N ALA A 153 16.24 6.91 -6.34
CA ALA A 153 17.24 6.01 -5.77
C ALA A 153 16.91 5.57 -4.33
N VAL A 154 16.60 6.52 -3.44
CA VAL A 154 16.27 6.23 -2.03
C VAL A 154 14.93 5.53 -1.91
N TYR A 155 13.94 5.94 -2.70
CA TYR A 155 12.63 5.28 -2.77
C TYR A 155 12.74 3.83 -3.27
N SER A 156 13.50 3.60 -4.34
CA SER A 156 13.78 2.26 -4.87
C SER A 156 14.40 1.36 -3.80
N ALA A 157 15.38 1.88 -3.03
CA ALA A 157 15.98 1.15 -1.92
C ALA A 157 14.95 0.79 -0.83
N CYS A 158 14.08 1.74 -0.45
CA CYS A 158 13.00 1.47 0.51
C CYS A 158 12.03 0.41 0.01
N LYS A 159 11.57 0.54 -1.24
CA LYS A 159 10.60 -0.42 -1.82
C LYS A 159 11.21 -1.80 -2.06
N GLY A 160 12.52 -1.88 -2.36
CA GLY A 160 13.29 -3.12 -2.34
C GLY A 160 13.37 -3.73 -0.94
N GLY A 161 13.56 -2.89 0.08
CA GLY A 161 13.51 -3.29 1.49
C GLY A 161 12.15 -3.88 1.90
N ILE A 162 11.03 -3.30 1.45
CA ILE A 162 9.67 -3.83 1.70
C ILE A 162 9.47 -5.21 1.05
N ILE A 163 10.00 -5.41 -0.16
CA ILE A 163 9.96 -6.72 -0.82
C ILE A 163 10.70 -7.78 0.01
N ALA A 164 11.90 -7.46 0.48
CA ALA A 164 12.70 -8.35 1.32
C ALA A 164 12.03 -8.60 2.68
N LEU A 165 11.53 -7.55 3.33
CA LEU A 165 10.78 -7.63 4.59
C LEU A 165 9.58 -8.57 4.47
N THR A 166 8.79 -8.45 3.40
CA THR A 166 7.63 -9.31 3.16
C THR A 166 8.02 -10.78 3.11
N LYS A 167 9.09 -11.11 2.37
CA LYS A 167 9.57 -12.50 2.26
C LYS A 167 10.05 -13.06 3.61
N THR A 168 10.71 -12.23 4.41
CA THR A 168 11.19 -12.61 5.75
C THR A 168 10.01 -12.88 6.68
N LEU A 169 9.09 -11.91 6.81
CA LEU A 169 7.93 -12.02 7.68
C LEU A 169 6.97 -13.15 7.24
N ALA A 170 6.86 -13.41 5.94
CA ALA A 170 6.09 -14.54 5.43
C ALA A 170 6.64 -15.89 5.98
N ARG A 171 7.96 -16.06 6.04
CA ARG A 171 8.59 -17.27 6.61
C ARG A 171 8.42 -17.35 8.13
N GLU A 172 8.57 -16.24 8.84
CA GLU A 172 8.48 -16.19 10.30
C GLU A 172 7.05 -16.42 10.81
N LEU A 173 6.04 -16.01 10.05
CA LEU A 173 4.66 -15.90 10.53
C LEU A 173 3.69 -16.90 9.89
N VAL A 174 4.06 -17.61 8.81
CA VAL A 174 3.16 -18.59 8.16
C VAL A 174 2.76 -19.70 9.13
N GLY A 175 3.65 -20.16 10.00
CA GLY A 175 3.34 -21.13 11.07
C GLY A 175 2.40 -20.57 12.15
N LYS A 176 2.17 -19.26 12.18
CA LYS A 176 1.21 -18.58 13.04
C LYS A 176 -0.06 -18.14 12.26
N GLY A 177 -0.31 -18.74 11.10
CA GLY A 177 -1.51 -18.47 10.30
C GLY A 177 -1.53 -17.09 9.61
N VAL A 178 -0.40 -16.39 9.51
CA VAL A 178 -0.31 -15.08 8.87
C VAL A 178 0.37 -15.21 7.51
N ILE A 179 -0.28 -14.70 6.47
CA ILE A 179 0.17 -14.70 5.08
C ILE A 179 0.50 -13.27 4.65
N LEU A 180 1.66 -13.09 4.02
CA LEU A 180 2.11 -11.78 3.53
C LEU A 180 2.51 -11.86 2.07
N ASN A 181 2.04 -10.91 1.25
CA ASN A 181 2.44 -10.75 -0.15
C ASN A 181 2.70 -9.29 -0.48
N THR A 182 3.38 -9.04 -1.60
CA THR A 182 3.71 -7.71 -2.10
C THR A 182 3.14 -7.50 -3.50
N ILE A 183 2.56 -6.32 -3.74
CA ILE A 183 2.22 -5.82 -5.07
C ILE A 183 3.19 -4.71 -5.41
N CYS A 184 3.69 -4.72 -6.64
CA CYS A 184 4.56 -3.68 -7.19
C CYS A 184 3.83 -2.95 -8.32
N PRO A 185 3.23 -1.77 -8.03
CA PRO A 185 2.72 -0.88 -9.07
C PRO A 185 3.82 -0.43 -10.02
N GLY A 186 3.48 -0.34 -11.33
CA GLY A 186 4.22 0.45 -12.29
C GLY A 186 3.80 1.93 -12.27
N PRO A 187 4.22 2.73 -13.26
CA PRO A 187 3.80 4.12 -13.39
C PRO A 187 2.28 4.25 -13.40
N THR A 188 1.73 4.93 -12.40
CA THR A 188 0.28 5.02 -12.14
C THR A 188 -0.15 6.48 -12.09
N ASP A 189 -1.24 6.83 -12.75
CA ASP A 189 -1.82 8.17 -12.77
C ASP A 189 -2.37 8.56 -11.39
N THR A 190 -1.48 9.05 -10.55
CA THR A 190 -1.72 9.56 -9.20
C THR A 190 -1.14 10.95 -9.06
N ALA A 191 -1.45 11.64 -7.97
CA ALA A 191 -0.87 12.96 -7.68
C ALA A 191 0.68 12.92 -7.66
N ILE A 192 1.27 11.83 -7.19
CA ILE A 192 2.74 11.63 -7.17
C ILE A 192 3.28 11.62 -8.60
N LEU A 193 2.74 10.78 -9.50
CA LEU A 193 3.23 10.74 -10.88
C LEU A 193 2.99 12.06 -11.61
N ARG A 194 1.83 12.69 -11.39
CA ARG A 194 1.50 13.98 -12.02
C ARG A 194 2.51 15.06 -11.64
N SER A 195 2.95 15.11 -10.36
CA SER A 195 3.99 16.06 -9.93
C SER A 195 5.35 15.82 -10.60
N PHE A 196 5.65 14.59 -11.05
CA PHE A 196 6.87 14.28 -11.80
C PHE A 196 6.78 14.68 -13.28
N LEU A 197 5.57 14.82 -13.80
CA LEU A 197 5.29 15.03 -15.23
C LEU A 197 4.84 16.47 -15.54
N GLU A 198 5.12 17.42 -14.66
CA GLU A 198 4.79 18.82 -14.87
C GLU A 198 5.68 19.47 -15.94
N GLY A 199 5.07 20.36 -16.74
CA GLY A 199 5.76 21.13 -17.77
C GLY A 199 6.04 20.36 -19.07
N ALA A 200 6.71 21.03 -20.02
CA ALA A 200 6.97 20.48 -21.34
C ALA A 200 7.92 19.26 -21.34
N GLU A 201 8.89 19.26 -20.46
CA GLU A 201 9.82 18.12 -20.30
C GLU A 201 9.07 16.93 -19.69
N GLY A 202 8.21 17.16 -18.70
CA GLY A 202 7.37 16.12 -18.11
C GLY A 202 6.45 15.46 -19.14
N ALA A 203 5.88 16.21 -20.07
CA ALA A 203 5.08 15.64 -21.15
C ALA A 203 5.90 14.70 -22.06
N ARG A 204 7.15 15.04 -22.37
CA ARG A 204 8.05 14.17 -23.15
C ARG A 204 8.39 12.89 -22.40
N ILE A 205 8.66 12.99 -21.09
CA ILE A 205 8.91 11.85 -20.22
C ILE A 205 7.66 10.94 -20.17
N ALA A 206 6.47 11.52 -20.03
CA ALA A 206 5.20 10.79 -20.02
C ALA A 206 5.01 9.94 -21.28
N GLU A 207 5.25 10.53 -22.45
CA GLU A 207 5.14 9.81 -23.73
C GLU A 207 6.20 8.70 -23.86
N GLY A 208 7.41 8.94 -23.35
CA GLY A 208 8.47 7.92 -23.29
C GLY A 208 8.06 6.74 -22.41
N LEU A 209 7.57 7.01 -21.20
CA LEU A 209 7.09 6.00 -20.25
C LEU A 209 5.91 5.20 -20.83
N LYS A 210 4.91 5.85 -21.42
CA LYS A 210 3.77 5.16 -22.05
C LYS A 210 4.24 4.23 -23.19
N ARG A 211 5.25 4.66 -23.96
CA ARG A 211 5.83 3.82 -25.02
C ARG A 211 6.58 2.61 -24.48
N ALA A 212 7.21 2.73 -23.31
CA ALA A 212 7.90 1.62 -22.67
C ALA A 212 6.93 0.58 -22.08
N ILE A 213 5.75 1.01 -21.64
CA ILE A 213 4.71 0.10 -21.10
C ILE A 213 4.06 -0.67 -22.27
N PRO A 214 4.11 -2.02 -22.29
CA PRO A 214 3.48 -2.81 -23.36
C PRO A 214 1.99 -2.52 -23.56
N MET A 215 1.23 -2.30 -22.48
CA MET A 215 -0.20 -1.92 -22.56
C MET A 215 -0.43 -0.47 -22.99
N ARG A 216 0.64 0.33 -23.24
CA ARG A 216 0.60 1.69 -23.80
C ARG A 216 -0.21 2.72 -23.00
N ARG A 217 -0.42 2.49 -21.71
CA ARG A 217 -1.04 3.43 -20.80
C ARG A 217 -0.39 3.38 -19.43
N PHE A 218 -0.54 4.43 -18.66
CA PHE A 218 -0.30 4.37 -17.22
C PHE A 218 -1.35 3.49 -16.55
N GLY A 219 -0.99 2.90 -15.41
CA GLY A 219 -1.95 2.33 -14.50
C GLY A 219 -2.89 3.43 -13.97
N VAL A 220 -4.08 3.04 -13.54
CA VAL A 220 -4.99 3.88 -12.77
C VAL A 220 -5.21 3.24 -11.39
N PRO A 221 -5.62 4.01 -10.37
CA PRO A 221 -5.86 3.44 -9.03
C PRO A 221 -6.72 2.18 -9.02
N GLU A 222 -7.65 2.06 -9.96
CA GLU A 222 -8.60 0.95 -10.10
C GLU A 222 -7.97 -0.34 -10.65
N ASP A 223 -6.75 -0.30 -11.17
CA ASP A 223 -6.04 -1.49 -11.67
C ASP A 223 -5.55 -2.42 -10.53
N TYR A 224 -5.45 -1.94 -9.29
CA TYR A 224 -4.81 -2.65 -8.17
C TYR A 224 -5.77 -3.37 -7.22
N PRO A 225 -6.97 -2.83 -6.90
CA PRO A 225 -7.84 -3.37 -5.86
C PRO A 225 -8.26 -4.82 -6.07
N GLY A 226 -8.41 -5.23 -7.33
CA GLY A 226 -8.78 -6.62 -7.67
C GLY A 226 -7.75 -7.64 -7.19
N LEU A 227 -6.46 -7.37 -7.41
CA LEU A 227 -5.39 -8.24 -6.94
C LEU A 227 -5.21 -8.16 -5.42
N VAL A 228 -5.36 -6.97 -4.82
CA VAL A 228 -5.34 -6.83 -3.35
C VAL A 228 -6.43 -7.67 -2.71
N ALA A 229 -7.68 -7.55 -3.18
CA ALA A 229 -8.81 -8.33 -2.67
C ALA A 229 -8.57 -9.84 -2.83
N PHE A 230 -8.03 -10.27 -3.97
CA PHE A 230 -7.66 -11.67 -4.20
C PHE A 230 -6.63 -12.16 -3.19
N LEU A 231 -5.52 -11.43 -2.99
CA LEU A 231 -4.44 -11.82 -2.08
C LEU A 231 -4.86 -11.82 -0.59
N LEU A 232 -5.89 -11.05 -0.23
CA LEU A 232 -6.47 -11.05 1.12
C LEU A 232 -7.54 -12.14 1.30
N SER A 233 -8.05 -12.73 0.23
CA SER A 233 -9.14 -13.70 0.24
C SER A 233 -8.67 -15.13 0.55
N ASP A 234 -9.62 -16.02 0.83
CA ASP A 234 -9.34 -17.46 0.98
C ASP A 234 -8.94 -18.12 -0.35
N ASP A 235 -9.21 -17.47 -1.49
CA ASP A 235 -8.81 -17.95 -2.81
C ASP A 235 -7.29 -17.90 -3.00
N ALA A 236 -6.57 -17.10 -2.18
CA ALA A 236 -5.12 -17.00 -2.15
C ALA A 236 -4.47 -17.68 -0.92
N ALA A 237 -5.19 -18.56 -0.23
CA ALA A 237 -4.73 -19.14 1.05
C ALA A 237 -3.40 -19.92 0.97
N TYR A 238 -2.95 -20.32 -0.21
CA TYR A 238 -1.68 -21.02 -0.43
C TYR A 238 -0.61 -20.15 -1.11
N ILE A 239 -0.82 -18.81 -1.14
CA ILE A 239 0.10 -17.82 -1.75
C ILE A 239 0.70 -16.95 -0.66
N THR A 240 1.99 -17.11 -0.35
CA THR A 240 2.71 -16.28 0.62
C THR A 240 4.12 -15.94 0.15
N GLY A 241 4.65 -14.79 0.57
CA GLY A 241 6.00 -14.31 0.23
C GLY A 241 6.17 -13.90 -1.23
N GLN A 242 5.08 -13.79 -2.00
CA GLN A 242 5.14 -13.46 -3.42
C GLN A 242 5.24 -11.96 -3.66
N THR A 243 5.88 -11.60 -4.76
CA THR A 243 6.00 -10.22 -5.25
C THR A 243 5.47 -10.16 -6.67
N ILE A 244 4.36 -9.45 -6.86
CA ILE A 244 3.63 -9.43 -8.13
C ILE A 244 3.65 -8.01 -8.68
N SER A 245 4.19 -7.83 -9.90
CA SER A 245 4.11 -6.55 -10.61
C SER A 245 2.75 -6.37 -11.27
N VAL A 246 2.18 -5.17 -11.11
CA VAL A 246 0.98 -4.71 -11.81
C VAL A 246 1.38 -3.44 -12.57
N SER A 247 1.93 -3.62 -13.77
CA SER A 247 2.65 -2.56 -14.49
C SER A 247 2.36 -2.50 -15.99
N GLY A 248 1.29 -3.16 -16.44
CA GLY A 248 0.98 -3.23 -17.86
C GLY A 248 2.06 -3.92 -18.71
N GLY A 249 2.85 -4.81 -18.08
CA GLY A 249 3.94 -5.53 -18.71
C GLY A 249 5.30 -4.81 -18.71
N LEU A 250 5.42 -3.63 -18.06
CA LEU A 250 6.68 -2.89 -17.97
C LEU A 250 7.77 -3.71 -17.27
N THR A 251 7.40 -4.39 -16.20
CA THR A 251 8.30 -5.25 -15.44
C THR A 251 7.76 -6.68 -15.44
N MET A 252 8.56 -7.61 -15.96
CA MET A 252 8.27 -9.04 -16.02
C MET A 252 9.41 -9.79 -15.32
N HIS A 253 9.13 -10.29 -14.12
CA HIS A 253 10.07 -11.15 -13.40
C HIS A 253 9.43 -12.49 -13.10
N GLY A 254 10.12 -13.54 -13.48
CA GLY A 254 9.83 -14.91 -13.07
C GLY A 254 10.55 -15.27 -11.78
#